data_b3ca797a86e10000b23fad1ab23bd844
#
_entry.id   b3ca797a86e10000b23fad1ab23bd844
#
_cell.length_a   1.000
_cell.length_b   1.000
_cell.length_c   1.000
_cell.angle_alpha   90.00
_cell.angle_beta   90.00
_cell.angle_gamma   90.00
#
_symmetry.space_group_name_H-M   'P 1'
#
loop_
_entity.id
_entity.type
_entity.pdbx_description
1 polymer ?
#
loop_
_entity_poly.entity_id
_entity_poly.type
_entity_poly.pdbx_seq_one_letter_code
_entity_poly.pdbx_strand_id
1 'polypeptide(L)'
;MEQKTRIERNTVQETLVIPLYGRKLCTEQFPRLFRDDKAVELIGRIDYDFSALAAKSKSFAHRFGALEVAMRENDLMAEAKDYLKTHPKATIVNLGCGLDQTAENCNNGLCGIVNLDLPDVIEVRNRLLPDGERVKNVAADLNDFSWFDKIDAENGVCFLAAGVFYYFKTGDIKKLFTAMAKRFPGGRLVFDAAGKRAVKIMLKTWVKDAGVTSIANFFSVDSVEADILPWMANAEVSYRGYMLGYNDLKDPSVPGAFRLLSKIADGLMKMRIIRMDFTV
;
A
#
# COMPACT_ATOMS: atom_id res chain seq x y z
N MET A 1 -18.91 7.52 26.10
CA MET A 1 -18.78 7.20 24.66
C MET A 1 -17.49 7.84 24.19
N GLU A 2 -16.57 7.08 23.66
CA GLU A 2 -15.32 7.60 23.10
C GLU A 2 -15.63 8.53 21.92
N GLN A 3 -15.00 9.70 21.88
CA GLN A 3 -15.23 10.67 20.80
C GLN A 3 -14.69 10.10 19.48
N LYS A 4 -15.53 9.98 18.47
CA LYS A 4 -15.11 9.49 17.16
C LYS A 4 -14.16 10.48 16.48
N THR A 5 -13.17 9.96 15.76
CA THR A 5 -12.23 10.76 14.98
C THR A 5 -12.89 11.19 13.67
N ARG A 6 -13.00 12.50 13.47
CA ARG A 6 -13.57 13.07 12.24
C ARG A 6 -12.57 12.97 11.09
N ILE A 7 -13.05 12.59 9.91
CA ILE A 7 -12.33 12.64 8.65
C ILE A 7 -12.80 13.86 7.86
N GLU A 8 -11.87 14.70 7.45
CA GLU A 8 -12.17 15.88 6.67
C GLU A 8 -12.44 15.50 5.20
N ARG A 9 -13.64 15.89 4.72
CA ARG A 9 -14.05 15.65 3.33
C ARG A 9 -13.31 16.58 2.36
N ASN A 10 -13.11 16.12 1.13
CA ASN A 10 -12.40 16.83 0.06
C ASN A 10 -10.92 17.15 0.41
N THR A 11 -10.31 16.36 1.29
CA THR A 11 -8.89 16.41 1.65
C THR A 11 -8.24 15.03 1.40
N VAL A 12 -6.92 14.95 1.58
CA VAL A 12 -6.19 13.67 1.53
C VAL A 12 -6.74 12.67 2.55
N GLN A 13 -7.26 13.14 3.69
CA GLN A 13 -7.86 12.26 4.71
C GLN A 13 -9.01 11.40 4.15
N GLU A 14 -9.79 11.91 3.21
CA GLU A 14 -10.89 11.13 2.62
C GLU A 14 -10.38 9.90 1.83
N THR A 15 -9.15 9.94 1.31
CA THR A 15 -8.54 8.80 0.62
C THR A 15 -8.27 7.62 1.55
N LEU A 16 -8.19 7.84 2.88
CA LEU A 16 -8.00 6.81 3.90
C LEU A 16 -9.18 5.86 4.02
N VAL A 17 -10.38 6.38 3.74
CA VAL A 17 -11.65 5.69 4.01
C VAL A 17 -11.87 4.52 3.05
N ILE A 18 -11.49 4.69 1.79
CA ILE A 18 -11.73 3.69 0.74
C ILE A 18 -10.94 2.40 0.97
N PRO A 19 -9.60 2.44 1.16
CA PRO A 19 -8.82 1.23 1.45
C PRO A 19 -9.22 0.59 2.79
N LEU A 20 -9.49 1.39 3.81
CA LEU A 20 -9.95 0.91 5.11
C LEU A 20 -11.27 0.13 4.97
N TYR A 21 -12.25 0.70 4.26
CA TYR A 21 -13.53 0.02 4.01
C TYR A 21 -13.36 -1.23 3.14
N GLY A 22 -12.45 -1.20 2.18
CA GLY A 22 -12.09 -2.35 1.35
C GLY A 22 -11.55 -3.52 2.18
N ARG A 23 -10.65 -3.28 3.13
CA ARG A 23 -10.10 -4.30 4.04
C ARG A 23 -11.18 -4.87 4.96
N LYS A 24 -12.03 -4.00 5.55
CA LYS A 24 -13.21 -4.45 6.30
C LYS A 24 -14.08 -5.37 5.44
N LEU A 25 -14.42 -4.96 4.23
CA LEU A 25 -15.29 -5.72 3.34
C LEU A 25 -14.67 -7.07 2.97
N CYS A 26 -13.35 -7.11 2.71
CA CYS A 26 -12.64 -8.35 2.42
C CYS A 26 -12.62 -9.28 3.64
N THR A 27 -12.37 -8.76 4.84
CA THR A 27 -12.42 -9.51 6.10
C THR A 27 -13.78 -10.18 6.31
N GLU A 28 -14.88 -9.49 6.00
CA GLU A 28 -16.24 -10.00 6.15
C GLU A 28 -16.62 -11.03 5.05
N GLN A 29 -16.14 -10.85 3.83
CA GLN A 29 -16.55 -11.66 2.69
C GLN A 29 -15.60 -12.82 2.35
N PHE A 30 -14.31 -12.65 2.64
CA PHE A 30 -13.25 -13.61 2.32
C PHE A 30 -12.31 -13.89 3.50
N PRO A 31 -12.85 -14.25 4.70
CA PRO A 31 -12.08 -14.31 5.95
C PRO A 31 -10.98 -15.37 5.97
N ARG A 32 -11.00 -16.32 5.02
CA ARG A 32 -9.93 -17.32 4.87
C ARG A 32 -8.75 -16.82 4.05
N LEU A 33 -8.95 -15.78 3.23
CA LEU A 33 -7.89 -15.18 2.41
C LEU A 33 -7.25 -14.01 3.09
N PHE A 34 -8.05 -13.21 3.78
CA PHE A 34 -7.60 -11.98 4.42
C PHE A 34 -8.42 -11.69 5.68
N ARG A 35 -7.75 -11.24 6.72
CA ARG A 35 -8.39 -10.82 7.96
C ARG A 35 -7.69 -9.60 8.55
N ASP A 36 -8.43 -8.52 8.67
CA ASP A 36 -8.05 -7.25 9.30
C ASP A 36 -9.15 -6.82 10.28
N ASP A 37 -9.13 -7.40 11.49
CA ASP A 37 -10.08 -7.08 12.54
C ASP A 37 -9.93 -5.62 12.99
N LYS A 38 -8.73 -5.05 12.85
CA LYS A 38 -8.49 -3.65 13.18
C LYS A 38 -9.17 -2.70 12.20
N ALA A 39 -9.21 -3.00 10.92
CA ALA A 39 -9.98 -2.21 9.97
C ALA A 39 -11.48 -2.20 10.33
N VAL A 40 -12.01 -3.35 10.77
CA VAL A 40 -13.41 -3.46 11.24
C VAL A 40 -13.65 -2.57 12.46
N GLU A 41 -12.73 -2.60 13.46
CA GLU A 41 -12.78 -1.74 14.65
C GLU A 41 -12.72 -0.25 14.28
N LEU A 42 -11.75 0.13 13.44
CA LEU A 42 -11.51 1.53 13.08
C LEU A 42 -12.70 2.17 12.38
N ILE A 43 -13.43 1.46 11.54
CA ILE A 43 -14.69 1.95 10.92
C ILE A 43 -15.67 2.45 11.99
N GLY A 44 -15.77 1.76 13.12
CA GLY A 44 -16.63 2.16 14.24
C GLY A 44 -16.15 3.41 14.99
N ARG A 45 -14.86 3.71 14.95
CA ARG A 45 -14.21 4.83 15.65
C ARG A 45 -14.07 6.11 14.81
N ILE A 46 -14.43 6.04 13.53
CA ILE A 46 -14.37 7.16 12.57
C ILE A 46 -15.75 7.81 12.47
N ASP A 47 -15.78 9.14 12.51
CA ASP A 47 -16.94 9.96 12.17
C ASP A 47 -16.90 10.29 10.67
N TYR A 48 -17.49 9.38 9.89
CA TYR A 48 -17.65 9.48 8.43
C TYR A 48 -18.90 8.74 7.99
N ASP A 49 -19.59 9.26 7.00
CA ASP A 49 -20.77 8.60 6.43
C ASP A 49 -20.38 7.51 5.42
N PHE A 50 -20.37 6.26 5.88
CA PHE A 50 -20.09 5.09 5.06
C PHE A 50 -21.28 4.57 4.25
N SER A 51 -22.45 5.23 4.29
CA SER A 51 -23.69 4.73 3.67
C SER A 51 -23.54 4.47 2.16
N ALA A 52 -22.85 5.36 1.44
CA ALA A 52 -22.60 5.20 0.02
C ALA A 52 -21.71 3.99 -0.30
N LEU A 53 -20.68 3.71 0.51
CA LEU A 53 -19.82 2.54 0.37
C LEU A 53 -20.59 1.27 0.76
N ALA A 54 -21.38 1.32 1.82
CA ALA A 54 -22.21 0.19 2.27
C ALA A 54 -23.26 -0.20 1.21
N ALA A 55 -23.92 0.76 0.58
CA ALA A 55 -24.88 0.50 -0.48
C ALA A 55 -24.26 -0.23 -1.68
N LYS A 56 -22.99 0.03 -1.98
CA LYS A 56 -22.26 -0.59 -3.09
C LYS A 56 -21.53 -1.89 -2.69
N SER A 57 -21.43 -2.22 -1.39
CA SER A 57 -20.61 -3.31 -0.85
C SER A 57 -20.89 -4.70 -1.42
N LYS A 58 -22.15 -4.96 -1.85
CA LYS A 58 -22.57 -6.22 -2.47
C LYS A 58 -22.36 -6.25 -3.98
N SER A 59 -22.01 -5.12 -4.61
CA SER A 59 -21.79 -5.08 -6.05
C SER A 59 -20.52 -5.86 -6.43
N PHE A 60 -20.55 -6.43 -7.60
CA PHE A 60 -19.43 -7.24 -8.12
C PHE A 60 -18.11 -6.45 -8.14
N ALA A 61 -18.16 -5.20 -8.60
CA ALA A 61 -16.98 -4.34 -8.70
C ALA A 61 -16.36 -4.00 -7.32
N HIS A 62 -17.21 -3.68 -6.32
CA HIS A 62 -16.69 -3.35 -4.98
C HIS A 62 -16.15 -4.56 -4.24
N ARG A 63 -16.76 -5.73 -4.43
CA ARG A 63 -16.24 -7.00 -3.88
C ARG A 63 -14.89 -7.34 -4.50
N PHE A 64 -14.73 -7.16 -5.80
CA PHE A 64 -13.46 -7.39 -6.48
C PHE A 64 -12.40 -6.37 -6.03
N GLY A 65 -12.73 -5.08 -5.96
CA GLY A 65 -11.81 -4.04 -5.45
C GLY A 65 -11.41 -4.25 -3.99
N ALA A 66 -12.31 -4.75 -3.14
CA ALA A 66 -11.94 -5.14 -1.77
C ALA A 66 -10.90 -6.27 -1.76
N LEU A 67 -11.07 -7.27 -2.64
CA LEU A 67 -10.09 -8.35 -2.79
C LEU A 67 -8.73 -7.82 -3.32
N GLU A 68 -8.74 -6.87 -4.26
CA GLU A 68 -7.52 -6.23 -4.76
C GLU A 68 -6.74 -5.56 -3.61
N VAL A 69 -7.39 -4.74 -2.79
CA VAL A 69 -6.74 -4.07 -1.65
C VAL A 69 -6.13 -5.09 -0.68
N ALA A 70 -6.86 -6.15 -0.38
CA ALA A 70 -6.41 -7.17 0.57
C ALA A 70 -5.24 -8.03 0.03
N MET A 71 -5.31 -8.43 -1.23
CA MET A 71 -4.22 -9.23 -1.83
C MET A 71 -2.92 -8.44 -1.88
N ARG A 72 -2.98 -7.15 -2.25
CA ARG A 72 -1.83 -6.26 -2.20
C ARG A 72 -1.17 -6.23 -0.82
N GLU A 73 -1.95 -6.05 0.23
CA GLU A 73 -1.42 -6.02 1.59
C GLU A 73 -0.75 -7.35 1.97
N ASN A 74 -1.40 -8.48 1.68
CA ASN A 74 -0.82 -9.80 1.90
C ASN A 74 0.52 -10.00 1.17
N ASP A 75 0.61 -9.53 -0.07
CA ASP A 75 1.79 -9.72 -0.90
C ASP A 75 2.97 -8.86 -0.42
N LEU A 76 2.71 -7.60 -0.03
CA LEU A 76 3.72 -6.76 0.58
C LEU A 76 4.21 -7.34 1.91
N MET A 77 3.29 -7.86 2.73
CA MET A 77 3.65 -8.55 3.98
C MET A 77 4.50 -9.80 3.73
N ALA A 78 4.21 -10.57 2.67
CA ALA A 78 5.00 -11.75 2.33
C ALA A 78 6.47 -11.37 2.01
N GLU A 79 6.69 -10.30 1.25
CA GLU A 79 8.02 -9.80 0.90
C GLU A 79 8.76 -9.19 2.11
N ALA A 80 8.04 -8.48 3.01
CA ALA A 80 8.64 -7.97 4.24
C ALA A 80 9.05 -9.12 5.19
N LYS A 81 8.17 -10.10 5.37
CA LYS A 81 8.47 -11.28 6.17
C LYS A 81 9.62 -12.11 5.60
N ASP A 82 9.76 -12.15 4.27
CA ASP A 82 10.91 -12.77 3.63
C ASP A 82 12.21 -12.03 3.94
N TYR A 83 12.21 -10.71 3.87
CA TYR A 83 13.37 -9.87 4.24
C TYR A 83 13.75 -10.07 5.72
N LEU A 84 12.77 -10.13 6.61
CA LEU A 84 13.02 -10.34 8.06
C LEU A 84 13.62 -11.71 8.41
N LYS A 85 13.59 -12.72 7.54
CA LYS A 85 14.26 -14.01 7.78
C LYS A 85 15.77 -13.85 7.86
N THR A 86 16.34 -12.95 7.07
CA THR A 86 17.78 -12.67 7.04
C THR A 86 18.17 -11.42 7.82
N HIS A 87 17.22 -10.51 8.08
CA HIS A 87 17.41 -9.24 8.80
C HIS A 87 16.36 -9.10 9.93
N PRO A 88 16.37 -9.95 10.97
CA PRO A 88 15.29 -10.01 11.95
C PRO A 88 15.11 -8.73 12.79
N LYS A 89 16.13 -7.87 12.85
CA LYS A 89 16.11 -6.59 13.57
C LYS A 89 15.94 -5.38 12.64
N ALA A 90 15.67 -5.60 11.35
CA ALA A 90 15.50 -4.52 10.39
C ALA A 90 14.34 -3.59 10.75
N THR A 91 14.35 -2.39 10.21
CA THR A 91 13.22 -1.48 10.25
C THR A 91 12.30 -1.74 9.04
N ILE A 92 11.02 -1.98 9.29
CA ILE A 92 9.98 -2.00 8.26
C ILE A 92 9.38 -0.60 8.18
N VAL A 93 9.45 0.01 7.00
CA VAL A 93 8.93 1.36 6.77
C VAL A 93 7.72 1.29 5.85
N ASN A 94 6.55 1.70 6.34
CA ASN A 94 5.32 1.76 5.56
C ASN A 94 5.15 3.18 4.99
N LEU A 95 5.42 3.34 3.72
CA LEU A 95 5.34 4.61 2.99
C LEU A 95 3.90 4.87 2.56
N GLY A 96 3.36 6.06 2.89
CA GLY A 96 1.96 6.37 2.64
C GLY A 96 1.02 5.44 3.41
N CYS A 97 1.32 5.26 4.70
CA CYS A 97 0.71 4.23 5.55
C CYS A 97 -0.79 4.39 5.76
N GLY A 98 -1.35 5.59 5.60
CA GLY A 98 -2.76 5.84 5.87
C GLY A 98 -3.20 5.29 7.24
N LEU A 99 -4.25 4.46 7.20
CA LEU A 99 -4.77 3.73 8.36
C LEU A 99 -4.57 2.21 8.26
N ASP A 100 -3.60 1.75 7.46
CA ASP A 100 -3.29 0.32 7.42
C ASP A 100 -2.29 -0.10 8.51
N GLN A 101 -2.16 -1.40 8.72
CA GLN A 101 -1.24 -2.02 9.66
C GLN A 101 -0.33 -3.05 8.96
N THR A 102 -0.03 -2.84 7.68
CA THR A 102 0.78 -3.76 6.89
C THR A 102 2.14 -4.02 7.53
N ALA A 103 2.80 -2.96 8.03
CA ALA A 103 4.09 -3.11 8.71
C ALA A 103 3.96 -3.77 10.09
N GLU A 104 2.94 -3.39 10.89
CA GLU A 104 2.67 -3.98 12.21
C GLU A 104 2.36 -5.48 12.11
N ASN A 105 1.66 -5.90 11.05
CA ASN A 105 1.35 -7.31 10.78
C ASN A 105 2.58 -8.13 10.35
N CYS A 106 3.71 -7.47 10.09
CA CYS A 106 5.02 -8.11 9.87
C CYS A 106 5.85 -8.24 11.14
N ASN A 107 5.43 -7.65 12.27
CA ASN A 107 6.20 -7.60 13.51
C ASN A 107 6.58 -9.00 14.01
N ASN A 108 7.88 -9.26 14.11
CA ASN A 108 8.48 -10.49 14.61
C ASN A 108 8.94 -10.38 16.08
N GLY A 109 8.61 -9.27 16.76
CA GLY A 109 9.04 -8.96 18.13
C GLY A 109 10.44 -8.36 18.24
N LEU A 110 11.19 -8.25 17.14
CA LEU A 110 12.58 -7.73 17.09
C LEU A 110 12.74 -6.52 16.18
N CYS A 111 11.97 -6.43 15.10
CA CYS A 111 12.04 -5.37 14.10
C CYS A 111 11.48 -4.04 14.62
N GLY A 112 12.00 -2.94 14.09
CA GLY A 112 11.41 -1.62 14.20
C GLY A 112 10.32 -1.42 13.14
N ILE A 113 9.35 -0.55 13.42
CA ILE A 113 8.28 -0.20 12.48
C ILE A 113 8.17 1.33 12.41
N VAL A 114 8.17 1.85 11.19
CA VAL A 114 7.95 3.27 10.93
C VAL A 114 6.80 3.41 9.93
N ASN A 115 5.74 4.08 10.35
CA ASN A 115 4.62 4.45 9.49
C ASN A 115 4.81 5.90 9.04
N LEU A 116 4.91 6.14 7.75
CA LEU A 116 5.22 7.45 7.20
C LEU A 116 4.11 7.92 6.26
N ASP A 117 3.61 9.13 6.50
CA ASP A 117 2.59 9.76 5.66
C ASP A 117 2.63 11.29 5.83
N LEU A 118 1.79 12.01 5.11
CA LEU A 118 1.61 13.44 5.23
C LEU A 118 1.17 13.85 6.65
N PRO A 119 1.50 15.06 7.12
CA PRO A 119 1.24 15.50 8.50
C PRO A 119 -0.23 15.35 8.93
N ASP A 120 -1.17 15.72 8.08
CA ASP A 120 -2.60 15.64 8.35
C ASP A 120 -3.11 14.18 8.46
N VAL A 121 -2.52 13.27 7.70
CA VAL A 121 -2.78 11.82 7.80
C VAL A 121 -2.22 11.25 9.10
N ILE A 122 -0.99 11.60 9.45
CA ILE A 122 -0.34 11.16 10.69
C ILE A 122 -1.09 11.69 11.92
N GLU A 123 -1.66 12.89 11.87
CA GLU A 123 -2.52 13.40 12.94
C GLU A 123 -3.73 12.50 13.18
N VAL A 124 -4.43 12.10 12.12
CA VAL A 124 -5.56 11.15 12.19
C VAL A 124 -5.08 9.79 12.70
N ARG A 125 -3.95 9.29 12.15
CA ARG A 125 -3.38 8.01 12.54
C ARG A 125 -3.03 7.99 14.04
N ASN A 126 -2.39 9.00 14.58
CA ASN A 126 -2.00 9.08 15.98
C ASN A 126 -3.20 9.02 16.96
N ARG A 127 -4.39 9.49 16.54
CA ARG A 127 -5.62 9.38 17.32
C ARG A 127 -6.21 7.96 17.31
N LEU A 128 -6.02 7.22 16.23
CA LEU A 128 -6.62 5.92 15.98
C LEU A 128 -5.65 4.76 16.23
N LEU A 129 -4.39 4.94 15.86
CA LEU A 129 -3.28 3.99 15.87
C LEU A 129 -2.02 4.71 16.40
N PRO A 130 -1.94 5.01 17.70
CA PRO A 130 -0.82 5.75 18.30
C PRO A 130 0.49 4.96 18.23
N ASP A 131 1.59 5.65 18.45
CA ASP A 131 2.92 5.05 18.61
C ASP A 131 2.93 3.93 19.64
N GLY A 132 3.77 2.94 19.41
CA GLY A 132 4.03 1.84 20.33
C GLY A 132 5.52 1.73 20.68
N GLU A 133 5.88 0.71 21.44
CA GLU A 133 7.28 0.51 21.88
C GLU A 133 8.26 0.48 20.69
N ARG A 134 7.89 -0.18 19.58
CA ARG A 134 8.71 -0.33 18.36
C ARG A 134 8.03 0.24 17.13
N VAL A 135 6.95 0.96 17.30
CA VAL A 135 6.14 1.54 16.23
C VAL A 135 6.17 3.05 16.35
N LYS A 136 6.58 3.73 15.30
CA LYS A 136 6.60 5.19 15.21
C LYS A 136 5.81 5.67 14.01
N ASN A 137 4.98 6.68 14.21
CA ASN A 137 4.31 7.40 13.14
C ASN A 137 5.09 8.67 12.82
N VAL A 138 5.51 8.84 11.57
CA VAL A 138 6.40 9.92 11.12
C VAL A 138 5.70 10.76 10.05
N ALA A 139 5.49 12.03 10.37
CA ALA A 139 4.98 12.99 9.41
C ALA A 139 6.09 13.42 8.44
N ALA A 140 5.88 13.18 7.13
CA ALA A 140 6.80 13.60 6.08
C ALA A 140 6.12 13.60 4.69
N ASP A 141 6.63 14.42 3.77
CA ASP A 141 6.36 14.33 2.35
C ASP A 141 7.44 13.45 1.69
N LEU A 142 7.05 12.46 0.90
CA LEU A 142 7.99 11.58 0.19
C LEU A 142 8.88 12.33 -0.82
N ASN A 143 8.49 13.53 -1.26
CA ASN A 143 9.31 14.38 -2.13
C ASN A 143 10.43 15.12 -1.37
N ASP A 144 10.33 15.23 -0.05
CA ASP A 144 11.36 15.80 0.81
C ASP A 144 12.15 14.68 1.47
N PHE A 145 13.34 14.41 0.98
CA PHE A 145 14.16 13.26 1.41
C PHE A 145 14.75 13.41 2.82
N SER A 146 14.45 14.47 3.55
CA SER A 146 14.87 14.64 4.96
C SER A 146 14.33 13.54 5.89
N TRP A 147 13.26 12.84 5.50
CA TRP A 147 12.76 11.70 6.26
C TRP A 147 13.72 10.51 6.28
N PHE A 148 14.69 10.42 5.34
CA PHE A 148 15.72 9.38 5.36
C PHE A 148 16.50 9.36 6.68
N ASP A 149 16.74 10.52 7.27
CA ASP A 149 17.49 10.65 8.52
C ASP A 149 16.69 10.22 9.76
N LYS A 150 15.37 10.02 9.60
CA LYS A 150 14.49 9.50 10.64
C LYS A 150 14.40 7.96 10.65
N ILE A 151 15.03 7.29 9.66
CA ILE A 151 14.98 5.84 9.51
C ILE A 151 16.27 5.23 10.04
N ASP A 152 16.14 4.39 11.07
CA ASP A 152 17.22 3.52 11.52
C ASP A 152 17.35 2.33 10.55
N ALA A 153 18.44 2.29 9.83
CA ALA A 153 18.76 1.23 8.86
C ALA A 153 19.99 0.38 9.26
N GLU A 154 20.50 0.52 10.50
CA GLU A 154 21.71 -0.17 10.97
C GLU A 154 21.60 -1.70 10.80
N ASN A 155 20.43 -2.26 11.07
CA ASN A 155 20.16 -3.70 10.96
C ASN A 155 19.41 -4.09 9.66
N GLY A 156 19.43 -3.20 8.65
CA GLY A 156 18.68 -3.33 7.41
C GLY A 156 17.35 -2.59 7.42
N VAL A 157 16.77 -2.39 6.24
CA VAL A 157 15.49 -1.68 6.08
C VAL A 157 14.69 -2.26 4.94
N CYS A 158 13.38 -2.43 5.16
CA CYS A 158 12.44 -2.85 4.12
C CYS A 158 11.30 -1.82 4.03
N PHE A 159 11.19 -1.19 2.87
CA PHE A 159 10.15 -0.21 2.56
C PHE A 159 8.98 -0.90 1.87
N LEU A 160 7.77 -0.58 2.32
CA LEU A 160 6.51 -1.03 1.75
C LEU A 160 5.72 0.19 1.27
N ALA A 161 5.17 0.14 0.07
CA ALA A 161 4.31 1.21 -0.44
C ALA A 161 3.08 0.60 -1.15
N ALA A 162 1.91 0.75 -0.54
CA ALA A 162 0.64 0.17 -0.97
C ALA A 162 -0.30 1.24 -1.54
N GLY A 163 -0.41 1.34 -2.88
CA GLY A 163 -1.30 2.30 -3.53
C GLY A 163 -0.83 3.76 -3.47
N VAL A 164 0.46 3.99 -3.32
CA VAL A 164 1.05 5.31 -3.03
C VAL A 164 1.55 5.99 -4.29
N PHE A 165 2.38 5.30 -5.08
CA PHE A 165 3.14 5.94 -6.15
C PHE A 165 2.29 6.38 -7.35
N TYR A 166 1.06 5.93 -7.44
CA TYR A 166 0.10 6.39 -8.44
C TYR A 166 -0.21 7.90 -8.36
N TYR A 167 0.05 8.53 -7.22
CA TYR A 167 -0.18 9.97 -7.01
C TYR A 167 1.02 10.84 -7.36
N PHE A 168 2.14 10.25 -7.80
CA PHE A 168 3.38 10.94 -8.08
C PHE A 168 3.66 11.01 -9.59
N LYS A 169 4.43 12.03 -9.99
CA LYS A 169 4.97 12.10 -11.35
C LYS A 169 6.10 11.08 -11.51
N THR A 170 6.21 10.49 -12.70
CA THR A 170 7.26 9.50 -13.01
C THR A 170 8.67 10.02 -12.70
N GLY A 171 8.95 11.31 -12.98
CA GLY A 171 10.26 11.92 -12.70
C GLY A 171 10.58 12.03 -11.21
N ASP A 172 9.58 12.23 -10.37
CA ASP A 172 9.77 12.32 -8.92
C ASP A 172 9.97 10.94 -8.30
N ILE A 173 9.25 9.92 -8.79
CA ILE A 173 9.47 8.52 -8.42
C ILE A 173 10.89 8.06 -8.81
N LYS A 174 11.37 8.41 -10.00
CA LYS A 174 12.75 8.11 -10.41
C LYS A 174 13.77 8.70 -9.43
N LYS A 175 13.61 9.98 -9.04
CA LYS A 175 14.49 10.63 -8.06
C LYS A 175 14.43 9.92 -6.71
N LEU A 176 13.22 9.61 -6.22
CA LEU A 176 13.00 8.92 -4.95
C LEU A 176 13.70 7.56 -4.94
N PHE A 177 13.45 6.70 -5.92
CA PHE A 177 14.04 5.35 -5.98
C PHE A 177 15.56 5.40 -6.08
N THR A 178 16.11 6.29 -6.91
CA THR A 178 17.56 6.47 -7.03
C THR A 178 18.19 6.95 -5.70
N ALA A 179 17.52 7.89 -5.01
CA ALA A 179 17.98 8.40 -3.73
C ALA A 179 17.90 7.32 -2.62
N MET A 180 16.82 6.52 -2.59
CA MET A 180 16.66 5.40 -1.65
C MET A 180 17.75 4.35 -1.85
N ALA A 181 17.99 3.91 -3.10
CA ALA A 181 19.02 2.91 -3.40
C ALA A 181 20.42 3.39 -2.98
N LYS A 182 20.71 4.69 -3.15
CA LYS A 182 21.99 5.29 -2.72
C LYS A 182 22.11 5.38 -1.19
N ARG A 183 21.01 5.70 -0.50
CA ARG A 183 21.00 5.99 0.95
C ARG A 183 20.94 4.71 1.80
N PHE A 184 20.32 3.65 1.27
CA PHE A 184 20.02 2.42 1.99
C PHE A 184 20.54 1.17 1.27
N PRO A 185 21.86 1.04 1.06
CA PRO A 185 22.44 -0.15 0.44
C PRO A 185 22.10 -1.40 1.27
N GLY A 186 21.75 -2.50 0.61
CA GLY A 186 21.25 -3.72 1.27
C GLY A 186 19.77 -3.65 1.69
N GLY A 187 19.10 -2.51 1.54
CA GLY A 187 17.68 -2.37 1.81
C GLY A 187 16.79 -2.94 0.70
N ARG A 188 15.51 -3.06 0.99
CA ARG A 188 14.48 -3.53 0.04
C ARG A 188 13.35 -2.51 -0.07
N LEU A 189 12.85 -2.29 -1.28
CA LEU A 189 11.60 -1.58 -1.55
C LEU A 189 10.63 -2.54 -2.23
N VAL A 190 9.40 -2.63 -1.71
CA VAL A 190 8.30 -3.40 -2.31
C VAL A 190 7.09 -2.49 -2.50
N PHE A 191 6.54 -2.48 -3.69
CA PHE A 191 5.39 -1.63 -4.02
C PHE A 191 4.52 -2.23 -5.11
N ASP A 192 3.27 -1.78 -5.16
CA ASP A 192 2.35 -2.12 -6.23
C ASP A 192 2.44 -1.12 -7.38
N ALA A 193 2.36 -1.63 -8.60
CA ALA A 193 2.33 -0.85 -9.82
C ALA A 193 1.31 -1.41 -10.80
N ALA A 194 0.86 -0.58 -11.73
CA ALA A 194 -0.06 -0.97 -12.79
C ALA A 194 0.28 -0.27 -14.11
N GLY A 195 -0.13 -0.89 -15.22
CA GLY A 195 0.05 -0.31 -16.54
C GLY A 195 -0.80 0.96 -16.74
N LYS A 196 -0.42 1.78 -17.69
CA LYS A 196 -1.05 3.07 -18.01
C LYS A 196 -2.57 2.98 -18.24
N ARG A 197 -3.05 1.86 -18.78
CA ARG A 197 -4.51 1.63 -18.96
C ARG A 197 -5.22 1.46 -17.63
N ALA A 198 -4.68 0.66 -16.72
CA ALA A 198 -5.26 0.44 -15.39
C ALA A 198 -5.26 1.72 -14.57
N VAL A 199 -4.14 2.45 -14.56
CA VAL A 199 -4.01 3.73 -13.87
C VAL A 199 -5.06 4.73 -14.39
N LYS A 200 -5.27 4.84 -15.71
CA LYS A 200 -6.32 5.70 -16.27
C LYS A 200 -7.73 5.32 -15.83
N ILE A 201 -8.04 4.03 -15.72
CA ILE A 201 -9.34 3.55 -15.25
C ILE A 201 -9.50 3.87 -13.77
N MET A 202 -8.50 3.54 -12.96
CA MET A 202 -8.49 3.82 -11.52
C MET A 202 -8.74 5.30 -11.24
N LEU A 203 -8.05 6.20 -11.95
CA LEU A 203 -8.19 7.64 -11.78
C LEU A 203 -9.59 8.14 -12.16
N LYS A 204 -10.21 7.57 -13.20
CA LYS A 204 -11.56 7.95 -13.61
C LYS A 204 -12.64 7.47 -12.63
N THR A 205 -12.42 6.36 -11.95
CA THR A 205 -13.42 5.71 -11.09
C THR A 205 -13.26 6.08 -9.62
N TRP A 206 -12.03 6.10 -9.10
CA TRP A 206 -11.78 6.26 -7.66
C TRP A 206 -11.35 7.67 -7.26
N VAL A 207 -10.55 8.33 -8.10
CA VAL A 207 -10.00 9.67 -7.79
C VAL A 207 -11.02 10.77 -8.05
N LYS A 208 -11.93 10.56 -9.02
CA LYS A 208 -13.03 11.49 -9.29
C LYS A 208 -14.01 11.56 -8.12
N ASP A 209 -14.23 10.43 -7.45
CA ASP A 209 -15.08 10.35 -6.26
C ASP A 209 -14.39 10.96 -5.01
N ALA A 210 -13.06 11.08 -5.02
CA ALA A 210 -12.26 11.72 -3.96
C ALA A 210 -11.93 13.21 -4.21
N GLY A 211 -12.54 13.85 -5.21
CA GLY A 211 -12.41 15.29 -5.48
C GLY A 211 -11.08 15.76 -6.07
N VAL A 212 -10.16 14.86 -6.43
CA VAL A 212 -8.86 15.20 -7.00
C VAL A 212 -8.98 15.43 -8.50
N THR A 213 -8.98 16.71 -8.94
CA THR A 213 -9.31 17.12 -10.32
C THR A 213 -8.11 17.36 -11.24
N SER A 214 -6.87 17.39 -10.75
CA SER A 214 -5.71 17.73 -11.57
C SER A 214 -4.56 16.75 -11.42
N ILE A 215 -4.57 15.67 -12.22
CA ILE A 215 -3.49 14.70 -12.20
C ILE A 215 -3.09 14.36 -13.65
N ALA A 216 -2.05 14.98 -14.14
CA ALA A 216 -1.72 14.93 -15.56
C ALA A 216 -0.65 13.91 -15.96
N ASN A 217 0.16 13.33 -15.09
CA ASN A 217 1.21 12.35 -15.48
C ASN A 217 1.54 11.41 -14.33
N PHE A 218 0.61 10.52 -14.02
CA PHE A 218 0.80 9.53 -12.97
C PHE A 218 1.85 8.48 -13.31
N PHE A 219 2.58 8.07 -12.28
CA PHE A 219 3.45 6.93 -12.36
C PHE A 219 2.66 5.67 -12.74
N SER A 220 3.12 4.99 -13.78
CA SER A 220 2.57 3.73 -14.28
C SER A 220 3.71 2.91 -14.87
N VAL A 221 3.58 1.57 -14.84
CA VAL A 221 4.61 0.64 -15.30
C VAL A 221 3.99 -0.32 -16.30
N ASP A 222 4.22 -0.10 -17.57
CA ASP A 222 3.81 -1.03 -18.63
C ASP A 222 4.83 -2.17 -18.80
N SER A 223 6.14 -1.89 -18.62
CA SER A 223 7.23 -2.87 -18.60
C SER A 223 8.24 -2.48 -17.52
N VAL A 224 8.55 -3.41 -16.63
CA VAL A 224 9.59 -3.22 -15.60
C VAL A 224 10.95 -3.02 -16.25
N GLU A 225 11.22 -3.74 -17.32
CA GLU A 225 12.48 -3.69 -18.07
C GLU A 225 12.71 -2.33 -18.74
N ALA A 226 11.67 -1.70 -19.26
CA ALA A 226 11.76 -0.42 -19.95
C ALA A 226 11.59 0.78 -19.01
N ASP A 227 10.69 0.66 -18.02
CA ASP A 227 10.24 1.80 -17.21
C ASP A 227 11.00 1.92 -15.89
N ILE A 228 11.60 0.82 -15.37
CA ILE A 228 12.25 0.77 -14.06
C ILE A 228 13.74 0.44 -14.15
N LEU A 229 14.12 -0.66 -14.81
CA LEU A 229 15.50 -1.13 -14.82
C LEU A 229 16.52 -0.06 -15.25
N PRO A 230 16.24 0.82 -16.26
CA PRO A 230 17.19 1.86 -16.66
C PRO A 230 17.49 2.90 -15.56
N TRP A 231 16.70 2.95 -14.50
CA TRP A 231 16.92 3.86 -13.37
C TRP A 231 17.67 3.23 -12.22
N MET A 232 17.68 1.89 -12.16
CA MET A 232 18.04 1.12 -10.98
C MET A 232 19.31 0.29 -11.21
N ALA A 233 20.40 0.97 -11.64
CA ALA A 233 21.69 0.30 -11.80
C ALA A 233 22.24 -0.32 -10.48
N ASN A 234 21.80 0.20 -9.34
CA ASN A 234 22.20 -0.22 -8.00
C ASN A 234 21.09 -1.00 -7.29
N ALA A 235 20.29 -1.78 -8.01
CA ALA A 235 19.29 -2.65 -7.42
C ALA A 235 19.01 -3.88 -8.30
N GLU A 236 18.75 -5.00 -7.66
CA GLU A 236 18.13 -6.15 -8.30
C GLU A 236 16.62 -5.97 -8.27
N VAL A 237 15.98 -6.01 -9.45
CA VAL A 237 14.54 -5.79 -9.58
C VAL A 237 13.87 -7.08 -10.01
N SER A 238 12.84 -7.48 -9.28
CA SER A 238 11.96 -8.59 -9.62
C SER A 238 10.50 -8.19 -9.45
N TYR A 239 9.60 -8.94 -10.06
CA TYR A 239 8.16 -8.67 -9.93
C TYR A 239 7.31 -9.92 -10.07
N ARG A 240 6.12 -9.87 -9.51
CA ARG A 240 5.06 -10.89 -9.63
C ARG A 240 3.73 -10.24 -9.97
N GLY A 241 2.78 -11.06 -10.43
CA GLY A 241 1.39 -10.61 -10.59
C GLY A 241 0.82 -10.13 -9.26
N TYR A 242 0.09 -9.05 -9.30
CA TYR A 242 -0.55 -8.43 -8.14
C TYR A 242 -1.64 -9.35 -7.54
N MET A 243 -2.45 -9.99 -8.38
CA MET A 243 -3.58 -10.80 -7.91
C MET A 243 -3.24 -12.29 -7.75
N LEU A 244 -2.39 -12.84 -8.64
CA LEU A 244 -2.12 -14.27 -8.72
C LEU A 244 -0.65 -14.64 -8.54
N GLY A 245 0.22 -13.67 -8.25
CA GLY A 245 1.66 -13.91 -8.10
C GLY A 245 2.03 -14.60 -6.79
N TYR A 246 1.22 -14.41 -5.74
CA TYR A 246 1.42 -14.96 -4.40
C TYR A 246 0.27 -15.88 -3.97
N ASN A 247 -0.89 -15.75 -4.58
CA ASN A 247 -2.09 -16.50 -4.24
C ASN A 247 -2.79 -16.99 -5.52
N ASP A 248 -3.43 -18.13 -5.51
CA ASP A 248 -4.14 -18.68 -6.65
C ASP A 248 -5.66 -18.41 -6.63
N LEU A 249 -6.14 -17.79 -5.58
CA LEU A 249 -7.55 -17.45 -5.33
C LEU A 249 -8.51 -18.65 -5.48
N LYS A 250 -8.06 -19.85 -5.08
CA LYS A 250 -8.87 -21.08 -5.15
C LYS A 250 -9.80 -21.27 -3.96
N ASP A 251 -9.86 -20.33 -3.03
CA ASP A 251 -10.79 -20.40 -1.91
C ASP A 251 -12.24 -20.48 -2.42
N PRO A 252 -13.08 -21.39 -1.89
CA PRO A 252 -14.47 -21.55 -2.33
C PRO A 252 -15.35 -20.29 -2.17
N SER A 253 -14.98 -19.37 -1.28
CA SER A 253 -15.68 -18.10 -1.10
C SER A 253 -15.46 -17.12 -2.26
N VAL A 254 -14.42 -17.34 -3.07
CA VAL A 254 -14.08 -16.47 -4.20
C VAL A 254 -14.84 -16.88 -5.46
N PRO A 255 -15.68 -16.00 -6.03
CA PRO A 255 -16.35 -16.30 -7.30
C PRO A 255 -15.36 -16.64 -8.42
N GLY A 256 -15.66 -17.66 -9.22
CA GLY A 256 -14.79 -18.06 -10.35
C GLY A 256 -14.50 -16.90 -11.34
N ALA A 257 -15.47 -15.99 -11.51
CA ALA A 257 -15.27 -14.78 -12.32
C ALA A 257 -14.16 -13.85 -11.78
N PHE A 258 -13.92 -13.82 -10.46
CA PHE A 258 -12.84 -13.02 -9.87
C PHE A 258 -11.47 -13.55 -10.28
N ARG A 259 -11.29 -14.86 -10.38
CA ARG A 259 -10.05 -15.46 -10.88
C ARG A 259 -9.78 -15.09 -12.34
N LEU A 260 -10.85 -15.01 -13.16
CA LEU A 260 -10.71 -14.54 -14.54
C LEU A 260 -10.31 -13.06 -14.61
N LEU A 261 -10.96 -12.21 -13.81
CA LEU A 261 -10.59 -10.79 -13.71
C LEU A 261 -9.17 -10.61 -13.19
N SER A 262 -8.74 -11.43 -12.22
CA SER A 262 -7.37 -11.38 -11.70
C SER A 262 -6.32 -11.70 -12.77
N LYS A 263 -6.61 -12.65 -13.69
CA LYS A 263 -5.75 -12.90 -14.86
C LYS A 263 -5.69 -11.69 -15.79
N ILE A 264 -6.82 -10.99 -15.97
CA ILE A 264 -6.86 -9.78 -16.79
C ILE A 264 -6.09 -8.65 -16.09
N ALA A 265 -6.24 -8.50 -14.79
CA ALA A 265 -5.52 -7.51 -13.98
C ALA A 265 -4.00 -7.71 -14.10
N ASP A 266 -3.50 -8.90 -13.83
CA ASP A 266 -2.07 -9.21 -13.89
C ASP A 266 -1.53 -9.19 -15.33
N GLY A 267 -2.30 -9.66 -16.30
CA GLY A 267 -1.89 -9.76 -17.71
C GLY A 267 -2.06 -8.45 -18.48
N LEU A 268 -3.31 -8.09 -18.79
CA LEU A 268 -3.63 -6.98 -19.69
C LEU A 268 -3.45 -5.61 -19.01
N MET A 269 -3.81 -5.51 -17.74
CA MET A 269 -3.69 -4.27 -16.96
C MET A 269 -2.31 -4.08 -16.34
N LYS A 270 -1.43 -5.08 -16.46
CA LYS A 270 -0.04 -5.04 -15.96
C LYS A 270 0.03 -4.71 -14.47
N MET A 271 -0.92 -5.21 -13.68
CA MET A 271 -0.88 -5.06 -12.24
C MET A 271 0.20 -5.97 -11.64
N ARG A 272 1.11 -5.40 -10.85
CA ARG A 272 2.30 -6.09 -10.35
C ARG A 272 2.63 -5.66 -8.93
N ILE A 273 3.25 -6.58 -8.20
CA ILE A 273 4.07 -6.26 -7.03
C ILE A 273 5.52 -6.27 -7.51
N ILE A 274 6.20 -5.15 -7.33
CA ILE A 274 7.59 -4.95 -7.74
C ILE A 274 8.44 -4.92 -6.47
N ARG A 275 9.51 -5.69 -6.49
CA ARG A 275 10.54 -5.75 -5.45
C ARG A 275 11.85 -5.22 -6.02
N MET A 276 12.51 -4.36 -5.28
CA MET A 276 13.85 -3.85 -5.54
C MET A 276 14.72 -4.15 -4.33
N ASP A 277 15.76 -4.95 -4.49
CA ASP A 277 16.80 -5.17 -3.49
C ASP A 277 17.98 -4.26 -3.84
N PHE A 278 18.27 -3.27 -2.99
CA PHE A 278 19.34 -2.29 -3.23
C PHE A 278 20.70 -2.95 -3.05
N THR A 279 21.56 -2.86 -4.08
CA THR A 279 22.92 -3.40 -4.01
C THR A 279 23.88 -2.41 -3.32
N VAL A 280 24.98 -2.95 -2.77
CA VAL A 280 26.05 -2.15 -2.14
C VAL A 280 26.88 -1.44 -3.20
#